data_de3db729e54cf57eec6e24d1de29eea7
#
_entry.id   de3db729e54cf57eec6e24d1de29eea7
#
_cell.length_a   1.000
_cell.length_b   1.000
_cell.length_c   1.000
_cell.angle_alpha   90.00
_cell.angle_beta   90.00
_cell.angle_gamma   90.00
#
_symmetry.space_group_name_H-M   'P 1'
#
loop_
_entity.id
_entity.type
_entity.pdbx_description
1 polymer ?
#
loop_
_entity_poly.entity_id
_entity_poly.type
_entity_poly.pdbx_seq_one_letter_code
_entity_poly.pdbx_strand_id
1 'polypeptide(L)'
;YNVNVSSLHGNIVAIDPKSSLRNNNTTLNIMLTSPFTSGDQLTIEISLSDSAGNSSADINYVYNVAYLSDFDQDGLIDITDVNNFSTAWNEKDYSKELAPVTGSAPYFTPAPDGVFDVRDGMAFVRMWQWSNSSSNRMLARRGSFNSGASLDVDVENDHLLITPPKSVRAVELIANYAPYDIALTMSDENVVSSDAISLVSSDTLSGSLLIHTARYDQTADPIRIDVKHLQKEMDVPVTLSYRYLGVNGEEIAAGSETIEIVPVPTDFALHNNYPNPFNPT
;
A
#
# COMPACT_ATOMS: atom_id res chain seq x y z
N TYR A 1 10.14 -7.01 -42.32
CA TYR A 1 10.50 -6.67 -40.94
C TYR A 1 10.71 -7.91 -40.11
N ASN A 2 11.61 -7.82 -39.15
CA ASN A 2 11.77 -8.78 -38.08
C ASN A 2 11.61 -8.06 -36.75
N VAL A 3 10.89 -8.67 -35.83
CA VAL A 3 10.65 -8.11 -34.45
C VAL A 3 11.02 -9.21 -33.46
N ASN A 4 11.84 -8.85 -32.50
CA ASN A 4 12.16 -9.68 -31.37
C ASN A 4 11.75 -8.94 -30.09
N VAL A 5 11.08 -9.62 -29.17
CA VAL A 5 10.70 -9.05 -27.86
C VAL A 5 11.28 -9.94 -26.78
N SER A 6 12.16 -9.37 -25.99
CA SER A 6 12.76 -10.03 -24.83
C SER A 6 12.26 -9.38 -23.54
N SER A 7 12.14 -10.18 -22.50
CA SER A 7 11.69 -9.82 -21.17
C SER A 7 12.83 -10.06 -20.18
N LEU A 8 13.00 -9.15 -19.22
CA LEU A 8 14.04 -9.26 -18.20
C LEU A 8 13.64 -10.26 -17.09
N HIS A 9 12.38 -10.25 -16.69
CA HIS A 9 11.86 -11.01 -15.54
C HIS A 9 10.72 -11.96 -15.89
N GLY A 10 10.17 -11.84 -17.07
CA GLY A 10 8.98 -12.54 -17.47
C GLY A 10 9.23 -13.72 -18.39
N ASN A 11 8.14 -14.21 -18.94
CA ASN A 11 8.13 -15.27 -19.91
C ASN A 11 8.46 -14.73 -21.31
N ILE A 12 8.72 -15.64 -22.25
CA ILE A 12 8.86 -15.29 -23.67
C ILE A 12 7.58 -14.60 -24.14
N VAL A 13 7.71 -13.34 -24.60
CA VAL A 13 6.58 -12.59 -25.15
C VAL A 13 6.40 -12.99 -26.62
N ALA A 14 5.36 -13.73 -26.89
CA ALA A 14 5.07 -14.16 -28.24
C ALA A 14 4.40 -13.05 -29.06
N ILE A 15 4.87 -12.88 -30.31
CA ILE A 15 4.31 -11.92 -31.25
C ILE A 15 3.16 -12.60 -32.03
N ASP A 16 2.00 -11.94 -32.04
CA ASP A 16 0.85 -12.43 -32.80
C ASP A 16 1.18 -12.40 -34.32
N PRO A 17 0.93 -13.48 -35.04
CA PRO A 17 1.07 -13.52 -36.52
C PRO A 17 0.23 -12.42 -37.25
N LYS A 18 -0.78 -11.83 -36.58
CA LYS A 18 -1.54 -10.70 -37.10
C LYS A 18 -0.78 -9.37 -37.05
N SER A 19 0.42 -9.33 -36.43
CA SER A 19 1.30 -8.19 -36.52
C SER A 19 1.64 -7.91 -37.98
N SER A 20 1.46 -6.68 -38.41
CA SER A 20 1.54 -6.34 -39.83
C SER A 20 1.92 -4.90 -40.09
N LEU A 21 2.51 -4.68 -41.27
CA LEU A 21 2.67 -3.33 -41.81
C LEU A 21 1.33 -2.83 -42.30
N ARG A 22 1.04 -1.55 -42.03
CA ARG A 22 -0.19 -0.83 -42.41
C ARG A 22 0.15 0.50 -43.04
N ASN A 23 -0.86 1.20 -43.57
CA ASN A 23 -0.72 2.55 -44.15
C ASN A 23 0.40 2.60 -45.21
N ASN A 24 0.34 1.75 -46.21
CA ASN A 24 1.35 1.65 -47.28
C ASN A 24 2.77 1.42 -46.69
N ASN A 25 2.88 0.52 -45.72
CA ASN A 25 4.13 0.14 -45.07
C ASN A 25 4.81 1.25 -44.25
N THR A 26 4.06 2.25 -43.82
CA THR A 26 4.58 3.35 -42.99
C THR A 26 4.37 3.11 -41.47
N THR A 27 3.52 2.16 -41.12
CA THR A 27 3.18 1.84 -39.74
C THR A 27 3.35 0.34 -39.48
N LEU A 28 4.21 -0.02 -38.54
CA LEU A 28 4.31 -1.39 -38.05
C LEU A 28 3.42 -1.56 -36.81
N ASN A 29 2.39 -2.40 -36.90
CA ASN A 29 1.55 -2.77 -35.78
C ASN A 29 2.04 -4.09 -35.22
N ILE A 30 2.57 -4.04 -34.00
CA ILE A 30 3.05 -5.23 -33.26
C ILE A 30 1.97 -5.62 -32.26
N MET A 31 1.46 -6.84 -32.38
CA MET A 31 0.49 -7.41 -31.44
C MET A 31 1.19 -8.52 -30.66
N LEU A 32 0.98 -8.52 -29.37
CA LEU A 32 1.55 -9.51 -28.45
C LEU A 32 0.43 -10.43 -27.95
N THR A 33 0.73 -11.71 -27.77
CA THR A 33 -0.28 -12.72 -27.40
C THR A 33 -0.22 -13.10 -25.93
N SER A 34 0.87 -12.76 -25.23
CA SER A 34 1.06 -13.09 -23.82
C SER A 34 0.84 -11.87 -22.95
N PRO A 35 0.23 -12.00 -21.77
CA PRO A 35 0.19 -10.93 -20.78
C PRO A 35 1.61 -10.61 -20.33
N PHE A 36 1.83 -9.35 -19.95
CA PHE A 36 3.11 -8.90 -19.42
C PHE A 36 3.28 -9.31 -17.97
N THR A 37 4.52 -9.56 -17.58
CA THR A 37 4.89 -9.73 -16.19
C THR A 37 4.93 -8.34 -15.52
N SER A 38 4.35 -8.22 -14.36
CA SER A 38 4.36 -7.02 -13.51
C SER A 38 5.79 -6.55 -13.22
N GLY A 39 6.04 -5.26 -13.34
CA GLY A 39 7.35 -4.66 -13.04
C GLY A 39 8.49 -5.12 -13.96
N ASP A 40 8.16 -5.72 -15.10
CA ASP A 40 9.14 -6.20 -16.08
C ASP A 40 9.71 -5.07 -16.95
N GLN A 41 10.82 -5.35 -17.59
CA GLN A 41 11.39 -4.51 -18.63
C GLN A 41 11.44 -5.30 -19.93
N LEU A 42 10.74 -4.80 -20.93
CA LEU A 42 10.72 -5.37 -22.27
C LEU A 42 11.70 -4.63 -23.17
N THR A 43 12.51 -5.38 -23.90
CA THR A 43 13.31 -4.83 -25.01
C THR A 43 12.72 -5.31 -26.32
N ILE A 44 12.32 -4.37 -27.17
CA ILE A 44 11.74 -4.62 -28.48
C ILE A 44 12.77 -4.22 -29.53
N GLU A 45 13.28 -5.20 -30.24
CA GLU A 45 14.26 -5.05 -31.32
C GLU A 45 13.53 -5.17 -32.68
N ILE A 46 13.68 -4.18 -33.51
CA ILE A 46 13.03 -4.14 -34.83
C ILE A 46 14.08 -3.98 -35.92
N SER A 47 14.11 -4.90 -36.84
CA SER A 47 14.91 -4.81 -38.06
C SER A 47 13.99 -4.70 -39.26
N LEU A 48 14.26 -3.72 -40.12
CA LEU A 48 13.50 -3.47 -41.34
C LEU A 48 14.38 -3.76 -42.56
N SER A 49 13.78 -4.29 -43.62
CA SER A 49 14.44 -4.45 -44.93
C SER A 49 13.51 -4.02 -46.05
N ASP A 50 14.04 -3.42 -47.09
CA ASP A 50 13.31 -3.11 -48.30
C ASP A 50 13.20 -4.32 -49.25
N SER A 51 12.47 -4.16 -50.34
CA SER A 51 12.31 -5.19 -51.37
C SER A 51 13.59 -5.49 -52.14
N ALA A 52 14.58 -4.62 -52.09
CA ALA A 52 15.91 -4.80 -52.71
C ALA A 52 16.91 -5.47 -51.79
N GLY A 53 16.53 -5.78 -50.54
CA GLY A 53 17.36 -6.44 -49.56
C GLY A 53 18.25 -5.50 -48.71
N ASN A 54 18.07 -4.16 -48.81
CA ASN A 54 18.76 -3.25 -47.93
C ASN A 54 18.10 -3.30 -46.56
N SER A 55 18.92 -3.39 -45.51
CA SER A 55 18.43 -3.41 -44.12
C SER A 55 18.65 -2.07 -43.44
N SER A 56 17.72 -1.67 -42.57
CA SER A 56 17.92 -0.58 -41.63
C SER A 56 18.90 -0.95 -40.53
N ALA A 57 19.42 0.04 -39.82
CA ALA A 57 19.95 -0.22 -38.50
C ALA A 57 18.83 -0.75 -37.57
N ASP A 58 19.21 -1.62 -36.65
CA ASP A 58 18.27 -2.13 -35.65
C ASP A 58 17.72 -1.00 -34.77
N ILE A 59 16.41 -1.02 -34.55
CA ILE A 59 15.70 -0.05 -33.72
C ILE A 59 15.36 -0.76 -32.40
N ASN A 60 15.83 -0.21 -31.31
CA ASN A 60 15.60 -0.77 -29.98
C ASN A 60 14.71 0.14 -29.15
N TYR A 61 13.64 -0.41 -28.59
CA TYR A 61 12.78 0.24 -27.62
C TYR A 61 12.82 -0.52 -26.29
N VAL A 62 12.93 0.23 -25.20
CA VAL A 62 12.79 -0.30 -23.84
C VAL A 62 11.45 0.18 -23.28
N TYR A 63 10.64 -0.76 -22.82
CA TYR A 63 9.33 -0.50 -22.21
C TYR A 63 9.31 -1.08 -20.79
N ASN A 64 9.04 -0.23 -19.80
CA ASN A 64 8.87 -0.67 -18.43
C ASN A 64 7.39 -0.96 -18.18
N VAL A 65 7.10 -2.18 -17.76
CA VAL A 65 5.74 -2.60 -17.40
C VAL A 65 5.44 -2.10 -15.99
N ALA A 66 4.28 -1.46 -15.81
CA ALA A 66 3.83 -1.03 -14.50
C ALA A 66 3.70 -2.22 -13.53
N TYR A 67 3.80 -1.95 -12.24
CA TYR A 67 3.54 -2.96 -11.23
C TYR A 67 2.05 -3.32 -11.20
N LEU A 68 1.77 -4.62 -11.07
CA LEU A 68 0.42 -5.08 -10.82
C LEU A 68 -0.08 -4.44 -9.51
N SER A 69 -1.34 -4.00 -9.47
CA SER A 69 -1.94 -3.27 -8.36
C SER A 69 -1.53 -1.80 -8.18
N ASP A 70 -0.60 -1.28 -8.97
CA ASP A 70 -0.28 0.14 -9.06
C ASP A 70 -1.26 0.78 -10.07
N PHE A 71 -2.42 1.19 -9.56
CA PHE A 71 -3.54 1.63 -10.42
C PHE A 71 -3.40 3.06 -10.89
N ASP A 72 -2.68 3.92 -10.18
CA ASP A 72 -2.41 5.30 -10.60
C ASP A 72 -1.05 5.45 -11.31
N GLN A 73 -0.26 4.37 -11.40
CA GLN A 73 1.01 4.25 -12.11
C GLN A 73 2.08 5.23 -11.60
N ASP A 74 2.07 5.50 -10.31
CA ASP A 74 3.09 6.34 -9.67
C ASP A 74 4.36 5.55 -9.25
N GLY A 75 4.34 4.23 -9.39
CA GLY A 75 5.42 3.30 -9.06
C GLY A 75 5.37 2.78 -7.63
N LEU A 76 4.35 3.15 -6.86
CA LEU A 76 4.10 2.69 -5.50
C LEU A 76 2.83 1.85 -5.46
N ILE A 77 2.66 1.08 -4.39
CA ILE A 77 1.37 0.45 -4.09
C ILE A 77 1.03 0.92 -2.68
N ASP A 78 0.37 2.06 -2.63
CA ASP A 78 0.10 2.81 -1.41
C ASP A 78 -1.41 2.89 -1.09
N ILE A 79 -1.80 3.85 -0.27
CA ILE A 79 -3.19 4.05 0.14
C ILE A 79 -4.10 4.44 -1.04
N THR A 80 -3.56 5.07 -2.08
CA THR A 80 -4.33 5.42 -3.29
C THR A 80 -4.79 4.15 -4.00
N ASP A 81 -3.91 3.15 -4.10
CA ASP A 81 -4.23 1.87 -4.72
C ASP A 81 -5.17 1.03 -3.87
N VAL A 82 -5.01 1.06 -2.53
CA VAL A 82 -5.97 0.41 -1.61
C VAL A 82 -7.36 1.01 -1.78
N ASN A 83 -7.48 2.34 -1.90
CA ASN A 83 -8.75 3.01 -2.17
C ASN A 83 -9.33 2.64 -3.53
N ASN A 84 -8.51 2.63 -4.58
CA ASN A 84 -8.89 2.22 -5.92
C ASN A 84 -9.37 0.76 -5.95
N PHE A 85 -8.64 -0.14 -5.29
CA PHE A 85 -9.02 -1.55 -5.21
C PHE A 85 -10.30 -1.75 -4.41
N SER A 86 -10.46 -1.07 -3.26
CA SER A 86 -11.69 -1.13 -2.45
C SER A 86 -12.91 -0.67 -3.24
N THR A 87 -12.78 0.41 -3.99
CA THR A 87 -13.84 0.93 -4.87
C THR A 87 -14.18 -0.10 -5.96
N ALA A 88 -13.19 -0.60 -6.68
CA ALA A 88 -13.37 -1.61 -7.73
C ALA A 88 -14.00 -2.90 -7.21
N TRP A 89 -13.61 -3.34 -6.01
CA TRP A 89 -14.18 -4.52 -5.35
C TRP A 89 -15.68 -4.37 -5.12
N ASN A 90 -16.11 -3.22 -4.62
CA ASN A 90 -17.51 -2.95 -4.33
C ASN A 90 -18.35 -2.72 -5.59
N GLU A 91 -17.81 -1.98 -6.56
CA GLU A 91 -18.48 -1.67 -7.81
C GLU A 91 -18.44 -2.80 -8.84
N LYS A 92 -17.64 -3.85 -8.57
CA LYS A 92 -17.35 -4.94 -9.52
C LYS A 92 -16.77 -4.42 -10.83
N ASP A 93 -15.81 -3.52 -10.70
CA ASP A 93 -15.06 -3.00 -11.85
C ASP A 93 -14.01 -4.02 -12.32
N TYR A 94 -14.42 -4.88 -13.26
CA TYR A 94 -13.56 -5.92 -13.83
C TYR A 94 -12.35 -5.37 -14.61
N SER A 95 -12.26 -4.07 -14.87
CA SER A 95 -11.07 -3.49 -15.49
C SER A 95 -9.86 -3.50 -14.55
N LYS A 96 -10.09 -3.69 -13.25
CA LYS A 96 -9.09 -3.79 -12.19
C LYS A 96 -8.94 -5.20 -11.61
N GLU A 97 -9.43 -6.20 -12.34
CA GLU A 97 -9.21 -7.61 -12.02
C GLU A 97 -7.71 -7.97 -12.13
N LEU A 98 -7.21 -8.71 -11.17
CA LEU A 98 -5.78 -9.02 -11.04
C LEU A 98 -5.47 -10.49 -11.24
N ALA A 99 -6.40 -11.38 -10.88
CA ALA A 99 -6.18 -12.80 -10.75
C ALA A 99 -6.89 -13.62 -11.86
N PRO A 100 -6.48 -14.87 -12.07
CA PRO A 100 -5.33 -15.58 -11.48
C PRO A 100 -3.98 -14.97 -11.82
N VAL A 101 -3.00 -15.17 -10.93
CA VAL A 101 -1.61 -14.78 -11.17
C VAL A 101 -0.68 -15.97 -11.09
N THR A 102 0.40 -15.95 -11.86
CA THR A 102 1.52 -16.89 -11.73
C THR A 102 2.79 -16.14 -11.35
N GLY A 103 3.77 -16.83 -10.77
CA GLY A 103 5.01 -16.22 -10.30
C GLY A 103 4.93 -15.74 -8.84
N SER A 104 5.74 -14.76 -8.49
CA SER A 104 5.83 -14.17 -7.15
C SER A 104 5.96 -12.66 -7.24
N ALA A 105 5.49 -11.93 -6.23
CA ALA A 105 5.64 -10.48 -6.17
C ALA A 105 7.13 -10.08 -6.22
N PRO A 106 7.50 -9.03 -6.97
CA PRO A 106 6.62 -8.17 -7.76
C PRO A 106 6.33 -8.68 -9.18
N TYR A 107 6.94 -9.78 -9.61
CA TYR A 107 6.93 -10.27 -10.99
C TYR A 107 5.79 -11.27 -11.24
N PHE A 108 4.57 -10.87 -10.91
CA PHE A 108 3.39 -11.64 -11.28
C PHE A 108 3.06 -11.52 -12.76
N THR A 109 2.65 -12.62 -13.38
CA THR A 109 2.02 -12.61 -14.69
C THR A 109 0.53 -12.83 -14.50
N PRO A 110 -0.32 -11.78 -14.71
CA PRO A 110 -1.77 -11.89 -14.54
C PRO A 110 -2.41 -12.62 -15.72
N ALA A 111 -3.52 -13.29 -15.42
CA ALA A 111 -4.37 -13.94 -16.43
C ALA A 111 -5.86 -13.77 -16.01
N PRO A 112 -6.41 -12.54 -16.05
CA PRO A 112 -7.77 -12.23 -15.60
C PRO A 112 -8.81 -13.17 -16.20
N ASP A 113 -9.69 -13.73 -15.36
CA ASP A 113 -10.65 -14.77 -15.75
C ASP A 113 -12.11 -14.27 -15.84
N GLY A 114 -12.32 -12.97 -15.64
CA GLY A 114 -13.64 -12.33 -15.64
C GLY A 114 -14.41 -12.51 -14.34
N VAL A 115 -13.72 -12.94 -13.25
CA VAL A 115 -14.33 -13.16 -11.94
C VAL A 115 -13.60 -12.36 -10.88
N PHE A 116 -14.21 -11.29 -10.39
CA PHE A 116 -13.66 -10.48 -9.32
C PHE A 116 -13.94 -11.15 -7.97
N ASP A 117 -12.94 -11.86 -7.42
CA ASP A 117 -13.09 -12.67 -6.21
C ASP A 117 -11.90 -12.57 -5.24
N VAL A 118 -11.88 -13.42 -4.23
CA VAL A 118 -10.83 -13.43 -3.21
C VAL A 118 -9.41 -13.59 -3.78
N ARG A 119 -9.26 -14.18 -4.96
CA ARG A 119 -7.94 -14.36 -5.60
C ARG A 119 -7.35 -13.01 -6.01
N ASP A 120 -8.20 -12.06 -6.47
CA ASP A 120 -7.80 -10.68 -6.77
C ASP A 120 -7.33 -9.98 -5.51
N GLY A 121 -8.08 -10.13 -4.40
CA GLY A 121 -7.67 -9.62 -3.10
C GLY A 121 -6.33 -10.19 -2.64
N MET A 122 -6.09 -11.48 -2.83
CA MET A 122 -4.81 -12.11 -2.48
C MET A 122 -3.66 -11.61 -3.36
N ALA A 123 -3.89 -11.41 -4.66
CA ALA A 123 -2.89 -10.85 -5.56
C ALA A 123 -2.54 -9.42 -5.14
N PHE A 124 -3.55 -8.58 -4.86
CA PHE A 124 -3.38 -7.23 -4.35
C PHE A 124 -2.56 -7.20 -3.05
N VAL A 125 -2.97 -7.97 -2.05
CA VAL A 125 -2.29 -8.01 -0.74
C VAL A 125 -0.82 -8.41 -0.87
N ARG A 126 -0.50 -9.39 -1.72
CA ARG A 126 0.89 -9.83 -1.94
C ARG A 126 1.75 -8.75 -2.60
N MET A 127 1.19 -8.01 -3.55
CA MET A 127 1.85 -6.87 -4.18
C MET A 127 2.05 -5.73 -3.18
N TRP A 128 1.02 -5.42 -2.39
CA TRP A 128 1.09 -4.41 -1.34
C TRP A 128 2.13 -4.77 -0.26
N GLN A 129 2.18 -6.03 0.19
CA GLN A 129 3.17 -6.50 1.15
C GLN A 129 4.60 -6.36 0.61
N TRP A 130 4.80 -6.68 -0.67
CA TRP A 130 6.09 -6.49 -1.30
C TRP A 130 6.49 -5.00 -1.33
N SER A 131 5.62 -4.12 -1.79
CA SER A 131 5.86 -2.69 -1.90
C SER A 131 6.13 -2.06 -0.53
N ASN A 132 5.42 -2.50 0.50
CA ASN A 132 5.50 -1.95 1.85
C ASN A 132 6.38 -2.77 2.81
N SER A 133 7.20 -3.69 2.30
CA SER A 133 8.24 -4.35 3.09
C SER A 133 9.32 -3.36 3.52
N SER A 134 9.98 -3.62 4.64
CA SER A 134 11.00 -2.74 5.24
C SER A 134 12.10 -2.34 4.24
N SER A 135 12.44 -3.23 3.30
CA SER A 135 13.46 -3.00 2.28
C SER A 135 13.04 -1.98 1.22
N ASN A 136 11.75 -1.88 0.95
CA ASN A 136 11.19 -1.06 -0.14
C ASN A 136 10.59 0.27 0.36
N ARG A 137 10.16 0.33 1.63
CA ARG A 137 9.58 1.55 2.23
C ARG A 137 10.48 2.78 2.18
N MET A 138 11.79 2.61 2.24
CA MET A 138 12.73 3.74 2.30
C MET A 138 12.76 4.55 1.00
N LEU A 139 12.27 4.03 -0.11
CA LEU A 139 12.22 4.71 -1.40
C LEU A 139 10.91 5.49 -1.62
N ALA A 140 9.87 5.18 -0.87
CA ALA A 140 8.50 5.57 -1.17
C ALA A 140 8.02 6.91 -0.58
N ARG A 141 8.79 7.63 0.27
CA ARG A 141 8.20 8.75 1.01
C ARG A 141 9.01 10.02 1.11
N ARG A 142 8.77 10.90 0.16
CA ARG A 142 9.04 12.35 0.29
C ARG A 142 7.88 13.15 -0.31
N GLY A 143 6.68 12.97 0.23
CA GLY A 143 5.58 13.91 0.01
C GLY A 143 5.72 15.11 0.94
N SER A 144 5.52 16.32 0.45
CA SER A 144 5.34 17.49 1.30
C SER A 144 3.99 17.37 2.01
N PHE A 145 3.99 17.42 3.33
CA PHE A 145 2.77 17.43 4.11
C PHE A 145 2.04 18.78 3.91
N ASN A 146 0.83 18.72 3.35
CA ASN A 146 -0.06 19.86 3.36
C ASN A 146 -0.88 19.82 4.66
N SER A 147 -0.85 20.91 5.41
CA SER A 147 -1.65 21.04 6.64
C SER A 147 -3.14 21.16 6.28
N GLY A 148 -3.84 20.04 6.43
CA GLY A 148 -5.30 19.96 6.36
C GLY A 148 -5.95 19.81 7.75
N ALA A 149 -6.98 18.98 7.87
CA ALA A 149 -7.59 18.65 9.15
C ALA A 149 -6.58 18.01 10.11
N SER A 150 -6.61 18.40 11.38
CA SER A 150 -5.79 17.82 12.44
C SER A 150 -6.14 16.35 12.66
N LEU A 151 -5.15 15.57 13.08
CA LEU A 151 -5.36 14.21 13.55
C LEU A 151 -6.18 14.26 14.85
N ASP A 152 -7.29 13.53 14.91
CA ASP A 152 -8.10 13.37 16.13
C ASP A 152 -7.69 12.07 16.79
N VAL A 153 -6.92 12.16 17.89
CA VAL A 153 -6.35 11.01 18.60
C VAL A 153 -6.73 11.09 20.07
N ASP A 154 -7.45 10.08 20.54
CA ASP A 154 -7.66 9.84 21.95
C ASP A 154 -6.70 8.75 22.45
N VAL A 155 -6.08 9.02 23.61
CA VAL A 155 -5.21 8.04 24.29
C VAL A 155 -5.99 7.43 25.46
N GLU A 156 -6.41 6.19 25.32
CA GLU A 156 -7.17 5.48 26.33
C GLU A 156 -6.34 4.31 26.89
N ASN A 157 -5.83 4.46 28.11
CA ASN A 157 -5.08 3.42 28.83
C ASN A 157 -4.03 2.70 27.96
N ASP A 158 -4.44 1.60 27.31
CA ASP A 158 -3.62 0.73 26.48
C ASP A 158 -4.02 0.77 24.99
N HIS A 159 -4.76 1.83 24.58
CA HIS A 159 -5.20 2.01 23.20
C HIS A 159 -5.03 3.43 22.71
N LEU A 160 -4.75 3.56 21.41
CA LEU A 160 -4.90 4.82 20.66
C LEU A 160 -6.14 4.69 19.79
N LEU A 161 -7.04 5.66 19.86
CA LEU A 161 -8.21 5.78 19.01
C LEU A 161 -8.00 6.94 18.05
N ILE A 162 -7.94 6.67 16.76
CA ILE A 162 -7.79 7.67 15.71
C ILE A 162 -9.14 7.77 15.00
N THR A 163 -9.80 8.93 15.08
CA THR A 163 -11.11 9.17 14.47
C THR A 163 -10.97 10.01 13.20
N PRO A 164 -11.02 9.39 12.00
CA PRO A 164 -10.97 10.15 10.74
C PRO A 164 -12.25 11.00 10.57
N PRO A 165 -12.15 12.18 9.93
CA PRO A 165 -13.34 12.94 9.53
C PRO A 165 -14.29 12.12 8.65
N LYS A 166 -15.60 12.38 8.71
CA LYS A 166 -16.64 11.66 7.93
C LYS A 166 -16.45 11.72 6.40
N SER A 167 -15.74 12.73 5.91
CA SER A 167 -15.43 12.85 4.46
C SER A 167 -14.31 11.93 4.01
N VAL A 168 -13.59 11.31 4.93
CA VAL A 168 -12.43 10.46 4.63
C VAL A 168 -12.90 9.07 4.21
N ARG A 169 -12.38 8.61 3.07
CA ARG A 169 -12.63 7.29 2.51
C ARG A 169 -11.51 6.32 2.80
N ALA A 170 -10.27 6.79 2.69
CA ALA A 170 -9.11 5.98 2.97
C ALA A 170 -8.11 6.73 3.86
N VAL A 171 -7.45 5.97 4.73
CA VAL A 171 -6.50 6.45 5.72
C VAL A 171 -5.21 5.66 5.58
N GLU A 172 -4.13 6.39 5.41
CA GLU A 172 -2.79 5.89 5.68
C GLU A 172 -2.36 6.43 7.03
N LEU A 173 -1.90 5.56 7.90
CA LEU A 173 -1.36 5.91 9.19
C LEU A 173 -0.02 5.20 9.39
N ILE A 174 1.00 5.96 9.78
CA ILE A 174 2.29 5.43 10.18
C ILE A 174 2.58 5.88 11.60
N ALA A 175 2.76 4.91 12.50
CA ALA A 175 3.25 5.15 13.84
C ALA A 175 4.73 4.78 13.93
N ASN A 176 5.56 5.73 14.37
CA ASN A 176 6.97 5.48 14.70
C ASN A 176 7.16 5.63 16.21
N TYR A 177 7.78 4.65 16.82
CA TYR A 177 7.92 4.53 18.27
C TYR A 177 9.24 3.87 18.67
N ALA A 178 9.61 3.97 19.93
CA ALA A 178 10.78 3.28 20.49
C ALA A 178 10.43 1.79 20.74
N PRO A 179 10.99 0.84 19.97
CA PRO A 179 10.55 -0.55 20.00
C PRO A 179 10.94 -1.32 21.26
N TYR A 180 11.84 -0.75 22.09
CA TYR A 180 12.22 -1.33 23.38
C TYR A 180 11.33 -0.87 24.54
N ASP A 181 10.56 0.21 24.34
CA ASP A 181 9.74 0.83 25.37
C ASP A 181 8.27 0.43 25.24
N ILE A 182 7.78 0.38 24.02
CA ILE A 182 6.40 -0.05 23.71
C ILE A 182 6.35 -0.95 22.47
N ALA A 183 5.24 -1.68 22.34
CA ALA A 183 4.85 -2.34 21.09
C ALA A 183 3.45 -1.84 20.68
N LEU A 184 3.29 -1.55 19.40
CA LEU A 184 2.03 -1.13 18.80
C LEU A 184 1.53 -2.22 17.84
N THR A 185 0.24 -2.55 17.95
CA THR A 185 -0.44 -3.47 17.04
C THR A 185 -1.82 -2.92 16.68
N MET A 186 -2.27 -3.15 15.45
CA MET A 186 -3.65 -2.87 15.12
C MET A 186 -4.57 -3.78 15.92
N SER A 187 -5.61 -3.24 16.55
CA SER A 187 -6.54 -4.04 17.34
C SER A 187 -7.37 -4.96 16.45
N ASP A 188 -7.63 -6.17 16.91
CA ASP A 188 -8.50 -7.13 16.24
C ASP A 188 -9.96 -6.61 16.14
N GLU A 189 -10.37 -5.68 17.01
CA GLU A 189 -11.69 -5.03 16.97
C GLU A 189 -11.92 -4.21 15.69
N ASN A 190 -10.86 -3.75 15.01
CA ASN A 190 -10.97 -3.03 13.74
C ASN A 190 -11.35 -3.93 12.55
N VAL A 191 -11.23 -5.23 12.70
CA VAL A 191 -11.43 -6.22 11.61
C VAL A 191 -12.92 -6.48 11.34
N VAL A 192 -13.82 -5.96 12.16
CA VAL A 192 -15.24 -6.36 12.17
C VAL A 192 -16.12 -5.63 11.15
N SER A 193 -15.62 -4.57 10.50
CA SER A 193 -16.41 -3.91 9.44
C SER A 193 -16.31 -4.70 8.13
N SER A 194 -17.43 -5.27 7.68
CA SER A 194 -17.52 -5.98 6.39
C SER A 194 -17.22 -5.07 5.17
N ASP A 195 -17.20 -3.77 5.38
CA ASP A 195 -17.16 -2.74 4.34
C ASP A 195 -15.81 -1.99 4.30
N ALA A 196 -14.81 -2.48 5.03
CA ALA A 196 -13.46 -1.91 5.04
C ALA A 196 -12.41 -2.94 4.64
N ILE A 197 -11.43 -2.48 3.86
CA ILE A 197 -10.17 -3.20 3.61
C ILE A 197 -9.12 -2.56 4.50
N SER A 198 -8.51 -3.33 5.40
CA SER A 198 -7.42 -2.88 6.24
C SER A 198 -6.19 -3.74 6.03
N LEU A 199 -5.07 -3.08 5.73
CA LEU A 199 -3.78 -3.71 5.50
C LEU A 199 -2.79 -3.17 6.52
N VAL A 200 -2.07 -4.07 7.17
CA VAL A 200 -1.13 -3.72 8.24
C VAL A 200 0.24 -4.30 7.96
N SER A 201 1.26 -3.50 8.15
CA SER A 201 2.64 -3.94 8.12
C SER A 201 3.37 -3.35 9.32
N SER A 202 4.04 -4.21 10.11
CA SER A 202 4.81 -3.80 11.27
C SER A 202 6.27 -4.19 11.12
N ASP A 203 7.14 -3.29 11.54
CA ASP A 203 8.56 -3.57 11.74
C ASP A 203 8.90 -3.33 13.21
N THR A 204 8.89 -4.42 13.96
CA THR A 204 9.14 -4.39 15.42
C THR A 204 10.59 -4.07 15.77
N LEU A 205 11.52 -4.19 14.82
CA LEU A 205 12.93 -3.88 15.07
C LEU A 205 13.19 -2.37 14.96
N SER A 206 12.58 -1.72 13.99
CA SER A 206 12.69 -0.27 13.82
C SER A 206 11.63 0.51 14.60
N GLY A 207 10.61 -0.15 15.16
CA GLY A 207 9.49 0.50 15.85
C GLY A 207 8.60 1.27 14.88
N SER A 208 8.11 0.61 13.84
CA SER A 208 7.21 1.21 12.85
C SER A 208 5.99 0.33 12.60
N LEU A 209 4.80 0.95 12.64
CA LEU A 209 3.52 0.34 12.28
C LEU A 209 2.89 1.16 11.16
N LEU A 210 2.61 0.52 10.03
CA LEU A 210 1.86 1.08 8.90
C LEU A 210 0.48 0.46 8.85
N ILE A 211 -0.54 1.29 8.75
CA ILE A 211 -1.94 0.90 8.55
C ILE A 211 -2.47 1.63 7.32
N HIS A 212 -2.97 0.89 6.37
CA HIS A 212 -3.78 1.38 5.26
C HIS A 212 -5.20 0.85 5.43
N THR A 213 -6.18 1.74 5.57
CA THR A 213 -7.60 1.38 5.66
C THR A 213 -8.38 2.14 4.60
N ALA A 214 -9.14 1.44 3.78
CA ALA A 214 -10.10 2.02 2.85
C ALA A 214 -11.50 1.47 3.15
N ARG A 215 -12.52 2.34 3.12
CA ARG A 215 -13.91 2.01 3.45
C ARG A 215 -14.81 2.34 2.29
N TYR A 216 -15.80 1.50 2.06
CA TYR A 216 -16.80 1.76 1.03
C TYR A 216 -17.88 2.71 1.54
N ASP A 217 -18.36 2.51 2.74
CA ASP A 217 -19.28 3.42 3.39
C ASP A 217 -18.53 4.55 4.13
N GLN A 218 -19.23 5.66 4.36
CA GLN A 218 -18.66 6.85 5.03
C GLN A 218 -18.78 6.77 6.57
N THR A 219 -18.84 5.60 7.13
CA THR A 219 -18.88 5.44 8.59
C THR A 219 -17.49 5.69 9.16
N ALA A 220 -17.36 6.71 9.96
CA ALA A 220 -16.12 7.11 10.62
C ALA A 220 -15.88 6.26 11.89
N ASP A 221 -15.77 4.94 11.74
CA ASP A 221 -15.34 4.14 12.87
C ASP A 221 -13.89 4.46 13.20
N PRO A 222 -13.52 4.66 14.46
CA PRO A 222 -12.15 4.94 14.84
C PRO A 222 -11.23 3.77 14.51
N ILE A 223 -9.99 4.09 14.14
CA ILE A 223 -8.92 3.12 14.02
C ILE A 223 -8.33 2.93 15.42
N ARG A 224 -8.40 1.71 15.94
CA ARG A 224 -7.88 1.38 17.26
C ARG A 224 -6.53 0.69 17.13
N ILE A 225 -5.54 1.19 17.87
CA ILE A 225 -4.20 0.62 17.97
C ILE A 225 -3.97 0.23 19.42
N ASP A 226 -3.67 -1.05 19.65
CA ASP A 226 -3.32 -1.55 20.97
C ASP A 226 -1.90 -1.15 21.31
N VAL A 227 -1.71 -0.67 22.52
CA VAL A 227 -0.43 -0.24 23.08
C VAL A 227 -0.02 -1.20 24.18
N LYS A 228 1.16 -1.80 24.05
CA LYS A 228 1.75 -2.62 25.09
C LYS A 228 3.02 -1.98 25.61
N HIS A 229 3.01 -1.53 26.86
CA HIS A 229 4.23 -1.08 27.51
C HIS A 229 5.17 -2.25 27.78
N LEU A 230 6.43 -2.12 27.39
CA LEU A 230 7.50 -3.09 27.61
C LEU A 230 8.38 -2.67 28.81
N GLN A 231 8.41 -1.37 29.10
CA GLN A 231 9.09 -0.78 30.25
C GLN A 231 8.06 -0.13 31.18
N LYS A 232 8.26 -0.25 32.49
CA LYS A 232 7.42 0.40 33.48
C LYS A 232 7.88 1.84 33.70
N GLU A 233 6.91 2.76 33.85
CA GLU A 233 7.09 4.12 34.37
C GLU A 233 7.79 5.15 33.45
N MET A 234 7.75 4.98 32.13
CA MET A 234 8.25 6.01 31.21
C MET A 234 7.17 6.44 30.22
N ASP A 235 7.02 7.75 30.09
CA ASP A 235 6.26 8.33 28.98
C ASP A 235 7.02 8.05 27.68
N VAL A 236 6.32 7.58 26.67
CA VAL A 236 6.93 7.21 25.40
C VAL A 236 6.35 8.05 24.27
N PRO A 237 7.19 8.82 23.56
CA PRO A 237 6.73 9.56 22.39
C PRO A 237 6.44 8.61 21.22
N VAL A 238 5.28 8.81 20.61
CA VAL A 238 4.87 8.16 19.37
C VAL A 238 4.60 9.23 18.33
N THR A 239 5.30 9.15 17.20
CA THR A 239 5.06 10.04 16.06
C THR A 239 4.10 9.37 15.10
N LEU A 240 2.92 9.95 14.94
CA LEU A 240 1.89 9.54 14.01
C LEU A 240 1.95 10.41 12.75
N SER A 241 2.21 9.80 11.60
CA SER A 241 2.07 10.47 10.30
C SER A 241 0.83 9.91 9.62
N TYR A 242 0.04 10.77 9.01
CA TYR A 242 -1.24 10.39 8.40
C TYR A 242 -1.45 11.03 7.04
N ARG A 243 -2.25 10.37 6.22
CA ARG A 243 -2.76 10.85 4.93
C ARG A 243 -4.21 10.41 4.79
N TYR A 244 -5.09 11.35 4.50
CA TYR A 244 -6.52 11.14 4.34
C TYR A 244 -6.93 11.35 2.90
N LEU A 245 -7.61 10.38 2.32
CA LEU A 245 -8.15 10.45 0.96
C LEU A 245 -9.67 10.51 0.99
N GLY A 246 -10.23 11.27 0.05
CA GLY A 246 -11.67 11.38 -0.19
C GLY A 246 -12.20 10.30 -1.13
N VAL A 247 -13.47 10.45 -1.52
CA VAL A 247 -14.21 9.47 -2.33
C VAL A 247 -13.58 9.22 -3.69
N ASN A 248 -12.99 10.25 -4.30
CA ASN A 248 -12.37 10.15 -5.63
C ASN A 248 -10.85 9.94 -5.55
N GLY A 249 -10.32 9.60 -4.37
CA GLY A 249 -8.89 9.45 -4.16
C GLY A 249 -8.12 10.77 -3.97
N GLU A 250 -8.82 11.91 -3.92
CA GLU A 250 -8.20 13.20 -3.64
C GLU A 250 -7.65 13.26 -2.22
N GLU A 251 -6.47 13.84 -2.03
CA GLU A 251 -5.91 14.07 -0.71
C GLU A 251 -6.69 15.19 0.00
N ILE A 252 -7.35 14.85 1.11
CA ILE A 252 -8.09 15.80 1.96
C ILE A 252 -7.15 16.47 2.95
N ALA A 253 -6.27 15.68 3.58
CA ALA A 253 -5.31 16.15 4.56
C ALA A 253 -4.15 15.18 4.69
N ALA A 254 -2.98 15.72 5.04
CA ALA A 254 -1.83 14.94 5.46
C ALA A 254 -1.04 15.72 6.52
N GLY A 255 -0.43 15.01 7.45
CA GLY A 255 0.33 15.64 8.51
C GLY A 255 1.09 14.65 9.37
N SER A 256 1.73 15.19 10.41
CA SER A 256 2.43 14.39 11.42
C SER A 256 2.27 15.07 12.78
N GLU A 257 2.00 14.27 13.79
CA GLU A 257 1.85 14.70 15.17
C GLU A 257 2.60 13.75 16.11
N THR A 258 3.18 14.27 17.17
CA THR A 258 3.80 13.44 18.20
C THR A 258 2.94 13.51 19.48
N ILE A 259 2.55 12.35 19.95
CA ILE A 259 1.79 12.16 21.19
C ILE A 259 2.65 11.46 22.23
N GLU A 260 2.40 11.73 23.50
CA GLU A 260 3.04 11.05 24.62
C GLU A 260 2.10 9.98 25.17
N ILE A 261 2.59 8.74 25.21
CA ILE A 261 1.86 7.64 25.81
C ILE A 261 2.36 7.45 27.26
N VAL A 262 1.44 7.68 28.19
CA VAL A 262 1.72 7.58 29.63
C VAL A 262 1.37 6.17 30.11
N PRO A 263 2.26 5.46 30.79
CA PRO A 263 1.95 4.13 31.32
C PRO A 263 0.87 4.20 32.39
N VAL A 264 -0.10 3.30 32.33
CA VAL A 264 -1.12 3.19 33.37
C VAL A 264 -0.45 2.57 34.62
N PRO A 265 -0.52 3.22 35.79
CA PRO A 265 0.01 2.67 37.04
C PRO A 265 -0.66 1.33 37.36
N THR A 266 0.11 0.26 37.41
CA THR A 266 -0.41 -1.08 37.77
C THR A 266 -0.43 -1.34 39.28
N ASP A 267 0.27 -0.54 40.06
CA ASP A 267 0.38 -0.69 41.50
C ASP A 267 -0.22 0.53 42.22
N PHE A 268 -1.31 0.33 42.92
CA PHE A 268 -1.84 1.30 43.88
C PHE A 268 -1.19 1.06 45.23
N ALA A 269 -0.19 1.86 45.60
CA ALA A 269 0.36 1.87 46.95
C ALA A 269 -0.34 2.95 47.78
N LEU A 270 -1.13 2.52 48.73
CA LEU A 270 -1.57 3.39 49.81
C LEU A 270 -0.36 3.58 50.76
N HIS A 271 0.39 4.66 50.59
CA HIS A 271 1.38 5.06 51.56
C HIS A 271 0.71 5.44 52.84
N ASN A 272 1.20 4.86 53.96
CA ASN A 272 0.74 5.26 55.28
C ASN A 272 0.91 6.77 55.46
N ASN A 273 -0.20 7.43 55.82
CA ASN A 273 -0.19 8.85 56.14
C ASN A 273 0.79 9.04 57.35
N TYR A 274 1.95 9.62 57.10
CA TYR A 274 2.92 9.89 58.15
C TYR A 274 3.12 11.42 58.28
N PRO A 275 2.93 12.01 59.44
CA PRO A 275 2.46 11.41 60.68
C PRO A 275 0.96 11.10 60.64
N ASN A 276 0.58 9.94 61.22
CA ASN A 276 -0.82 9.59 61.41
C ASN A 276 -1.41 10.55 62.45
N PRO A 277 -2.34 11.45 62.10
CA PRO A 277 -2.89 12.45 63.04
C PRO A 277 -3.77 11.83 64.14
N PHE A 278 -4.02 10.52 64.03
CA PHE A 278 -4.86 9.80 65.03
C PHE A 278 -4.08 8.90 65.97
N ASN A 279 -2.76 8.98 66.04
CA ASN A 279 -1.97 8.25 67.02
C ASN A 279 -1.35 9.26 67.99
N PRO A 280 -2.08 9.71 69.06
CA PRO A 280 -1.52 10.52 70.11
C PRO A 280 -0.56 9.62 70.94
N THR A 281 0.69 10.05 71.05
CA THR A 281 1.73 9.42 71.91
C THR A 281 1.27 9.39 73.36
#